data_643fd0084dffa32482ccb6f70e0ffea1
#
_entry.id   643fd0084dffa32482ccb6f70e0ffea1
#
_cell.length_a   1.000
_cell.length_b   1.000
_cell.length_c   1.000
_cell.angle_alpha   90.00
_cell.angle_beta   90.00
_cell.angle_gamma   90.00
#
_symmetry.space_group_name_H-M   'P 1'
#
loop_
_entity.id
_entity.type
_entity.pdbx_description
1 polymer ?
#
loop_
_entity_poly.entity_id
_entity_poly.type
_entity_poly.pdbx_seq_one_letter_code
_entity_poly.pdbx_strand_id
1 'polypeptide(L)'
;MSAFGGVIAVNRPVSVELARQIVPIFTEVVLAPGYDEGALEVLRAKKNLRVLQVQPPARGSYEFKQISGGLLVQERDDIDAPGDSATNWTLAAGAPADERTLADLEFAWRAVRSVRSNAILLVKDGASVGVGMGQVNRVDSCKLAVERANTLGARSTGDAAASEDAAGGARASHVVAEAPERRSVGAVAASDAFFPFADGLQVLI
;
A
#
# COMPACT_ATOMS: atom_id res chain seq x y z
N MET A 1 -7.35 -7.07 4.36
CA MET A 1 -7.53 -5.69 4.89
C MET A 1 -8.74 -5.12 4.19
N SER A 2 -9.66 -4.51 4.91
CA SER A 2 -10.83 -3.88 4.28
C SER A 2 -10.46 -2.46 3.86
N ALA A 3 -10.73 -2.09 2.60
CA ALA A 3 -10.65 -0.72 2.10
C ALA A 3 -12.03 -0.03 2.06
N PHE A 4 -13.03 -0.63 2.70
CA PHE A 4 -14.40 -0.13 2.74
C PHE A 4 -14.48 1.19 3.50
N GLY A 5 -15.01 2.23 2.87
CA GLY A 5 -15.06 3.58 3.43
C GLY A 5 -13.71 4.31 3.40
N GLY A 6 -12.84 3.97 2.45
CA GLY A 6 -11.50 4.53 2.35
C GLY A 6 -11.45 5.97 1.85
N VAL A 7 -10.31 6.62 2.12
CA VAL A 7 -9.90 7.90 1.54
C VAL A 7 -8.72 7.62 0.60
N ILE A 8 -8.86 8.00 -0.66
CA ILE A 8 -7.81 7.83 -1.67
C ILE A 8 -7.22 9.20 -2.00
N ALA A 9 -5.91 9.35 -1.77
CA ALA A 9 -5.17 10.53 -2.16
C ALA A 9 -4.10 10.15 -3.20
N VAL A 10 -4.05 10.88 -4.30
CA VAL A 10 -3.05 10.68 -5.35
C VAL A 10 -2.29 11.97 -5.63
N ASN A 11 -1.06 11.83 -6.10
CA ASN A 11 -0.15 12.95 -6.36
C ASN A 11 -0.12 13.38 -7.85
N ARG A 12 -1.01 12.81 -8.67
CA ARG A 12 -1.16 13.10 -10.11
C ARG A 12 -2.64 13.24 -10.44
N PRO A 13 -2.99 13.82 -11.59
CA PRO A 13 -4.37 13.81 -12.07
C PRO A 13 -4.92 12.38 -12.13
N VAL A 14 -6.18 12.23 -11.73
CA VAL A 14 -6.88 10.93 -11.83
C VAL A 14 -7.26 10.68 -13.26
N SER A 15 -6.73 9.60 -13.85
CA SER A 15 -7.13 9.16 -15.20
C SER A 15 -8.50 8.46 -15.19
N VAL A 16 -9.09 8.31 -16.39
CA VAL A 16 -10.34 7.56 -16.55
C VAL A 16 -10.18 6.10 -16.10
N GLU A 17 -9.02 5.48 -16.38
CA GLU A 17 -8.71 4.09 -15.98
C GLU A 17 -8.64 3.97 -14.46
N LEU A 18 -7.96 4.90 -13.78
CA LEU A 18 -7.91 4.92 -12.33
C LEU A 18 -9.30 5.15 -11.72
N ALA A 19 -10.09 6.07 -12.27
CA ALA A 19 -11.45 6.30 -11.82
C ALA A 19 -12.31 5.03 -11.91
N ARG A 20 -12.19 4.26 -13.00
CA ARG A 20 -12.88 2.97 -13.18
C ARG A 20 -12.44 1.92 -12.16
N GLN A 21 -11.19 1.94 -11.71
CA GLN A 21 -10.69 1.04 -10.65
C GLN A 21 -11.18 1.46 -9.26
N ILE A 22 -11.40 2.75 -9.01
CA ILE A 22 -11.89 3.28 -7.75
C ILE A 22 -13.38 2.97 -7.56
N VAL A 23 -14.20 3.16 -8.60
CA VAL A 23 -15.68 3.06 -8.52
C VAL A 23 -16.20 1.74 -7.93
N PRO A 24 -15.64 0.55 -8.21
CA PRO A 24 -16.10 -0.71 -7.61
C PRO A 24 -15.87 -0.79 -6.09
N ILE A 25 -14.94 0.03 -5.55
CA ILE A 25 -14.59 0.02 -4.13
C ILE A 25 -15.44 1.09 -3.44
N PHE A 26 -16.06 0.74 -2.30
CA PHE A 26 -16.72 1.76 -1.48
C PHE A 26 -15.67 2.72 -0.91
N THR A 27 -15.59 3.90 -1.52
CA THR A 27 -14.66 4.97 -1.19
C THR A 27 -15.47 6.21 -0.82
N GLU A 28 -15.09 6.87 0.26
CA GLU A 28 -15.78 8.07 0.73
C GLU A 28 -15.21 9.36 0.14
N VAL A 29 -13.90 9.41 -0.05
CA VAL A 29 -13.21 10.61 -0.52
C VAL A 29 -12.11 10.24 -1.52
N VAL A 30 -12.04 10.99 -2.62
CA VAL A 30 -10.89 10.98 -3.54
C VAL A 30 -10.31 12.38 -3.60
N LEU A 31 -8.99 12.49 -3.37
CA LEU A 31 -8.23 13.73 -3.44
C LEU A 31 -7.16 13.63 -4.54
N ALA A 32 -7.09 14.64 -5.40
CA ALA A 32 -6.10 14.69 -6.47
C ALA A 32 -5.75 16.15 -6.84
N PRO A 33 -4.60 16.41 -7.46
CA PRO A 33 -4.28 17.73 -8.00
C PRO A 33 -5.13 18.10 -9.24
N GLY A 34 -5.75 17.11 -9.86
CA GLY A 34 -6.59 17.27 -11.03
C GLY A 34 -7.31 15.98 -11.42
N TYR A 35 -8.11 16.06 -12.44
CA TYR A 35 -8.88 14.95 -13.00
C TYR A 35 -8.89 15.07 -14.51
N ASP A 36 -8.58 14.00 -15.22
CA ASP A 36 -8.65 13.97 -16.68
C ASP A 36 -10.11 14.12 -17.14
N GLU A 37 -10.28 14.55 -18.38
CA GLU A 37 -11.59 14.61 -19.01
C GLU A 37 -12.26 13.23 -19.00
N GLY A 38 -13.51 13.17 -18.58
CA GLY A 38 -14.25 11.91 -18.39
C GLY A 38 -14.03 11.20 -17.05
N ALA A 39 -12.93 11.43 -16.32
CA ALA A 39 -12.71 10.80 -15.01
C ALA A 39 -13.76 11.25 -13.98
N LEU A 40 -14.14 12.52 -13.99
CA LEU A 40 -15.21 13.05 -13.13
C LEU A 40 -16.56 12.42 -13.43
N GLU A 41 -16.89 12.15 -14.70
CA GLU A 41 -18.13 11.50 -15.07
C GLU A 41 -18.22 10.09 -14.50
N VAL A 42 -17.11 9.33 -14.58
CA VAL A 42 -17.00 7.99 -13.99
C VAL A 42 -17.18 8.04 -12.48
N LEU A 43 -16.53 8.97 -11.78
CA LEU A 43 -16.63 9.10 -10.32
C LEU A 43 -18.02 9.57 -9.86
N ARG A 44 -18.71 10.45 -10.63
CA ARG A 44 -20.07 10.93 -10.33
C ARG A 44 -21.13 9.83 -10.32
N ALA A 45 -20.85 8.65 -10.89
CA ALA A 45 -21.73 7.49 -10.77
C ALA A 45 -21.97 7.10 -9.29
N LYS A 46 -21.07 7.45 -8.38
CA LYS A 46 -21.19 7.24 -6.93
C LYS A 46 -21.69 8.49 -6.23
N LYS A 47 -22.98 8.53 -5.89
CA LYS A 47 -23.67 9.71 -5.33
C LYS A 47 -23.04 10.26 -4.03
N ASN A 48 -22.49 9.39 -3.21
CA ASN A 48 -21.94 9.74 -1.89
C ASN A 48 -20.42 9.94 -1.90
N LEU A 49 -19.74 9.77 -3.05
CA LEU A 49 -18.32 9.98 -3.19
C LEU A 49 -17.99 11.48 -3.19
N ARG A 50 -17.12 11.90 -2.30
CA ARG A 50 -16.61 13.27 -2.26
C ARG A 50 -15.34 13.35 -3.10
N VAL A 51 -15.36 14.14 -4.14
CA VAL A 51 -14.25 14.35 -5.07
C VAL A 51 -13.68 15.73 -4.84
N LEU A 52 -12.41 15.80 -4.39
CA LEU A 52 -11.74 17.03 -4.02
C LEU A 52 -10.52 17.28 -4.90
N GLN A 53 -10.46 18.45 -5.50
CA GLN A 53 -9.23 18.91 -6.15
C GLN A 53 -8.41 19.69 -5.12
N VAL A 54 -7.18 19.21 -4.86
CA VAL A 54 -6.28 19.77 -3.86
C VAL A 54 -4.86 19.84 -4.41
N GLN A 55 -4.16 20.92 -4.13
CA GLN A 55 -2.73 20.98 -4.42
C GLN A 55 -1.95 20.15 -3.38
N PRO A 56 -0.78 19.59 -3.75
CA PRO A 56 0.09 18.95 -2.79
C PRO A 56 0.35 19.90 -1.60
N PRO A 57 0.24 19.42 -0.36
CA PRO A 57 0.45 20.28 0.80
C PRO A 57 1.89 20.78 0.83
N ALA A 58 2.06 22.08 1.11
CA ALA A 58 3.37 22.62 1.46
C ALA A 58 3.80 21.96 2.78
N ARG A 59 4.97 21.33 2.77
CA ARG A 59 5.51 20.65 3.94
C ARG A 59 6.62 21.51 4.53
N GLY A 60 6.55 21.77 5.86
CA GLY A 60 7.64 22.44 6.59
C GLY A 60 8.87 21.53 6.74
N SER A 61 10.00 22.11 7.13
CA SER A 61 11.26 21.39 7.35
C SER A 61 11.28 20.57 8.64
N TYR A 62 10.35 20.83 9.56
CA TYR A 62 10.28 20.20 10.88
C TYR A 62 8.95 19.54 11.12
N GLU A 63 8.99 18.45 11.86
CA GLU A 63 7.81 17.76 12.42
C GLU A 63 7.79 17.94 13.93
N PHE A 64 6.58 18.09 14.47
CA PHE A 64 6.33 18.32 15.89
C PHE A 64 5.40 17.25 16.44
N LYS A 65 5.75 16.69 17.60
CA LYS A 65 4.88 15.77 18.34
C LYS A 65 4.76 16.23 19.77
N GLN A 66 3.55 16.61 20.18
CA GLN A 66 3.27 16.95 21.56
C GLN A 66 3.31 15.68 22.43
N ILE A 67 4.00 15.78 23.54
CA ILE A 67 4.07 14.75 24.58
C ILE A 67 3.69 15.36 25.94
N SER A 68 3.47 14.53 26.95
CA SER A 68 3.25 15.02 28.33
C SER A 68 4.49 15.79 28.80
N GLY A 69 4.31 17.06 29.14
CA GLY A 69 5.38 17.91 29.66
C GLY A 69 6.33 18.49 28.61
N GLY A 70 6.07 18.31 27.29
CA GLY A 70 6.99 18.86 26.29
C GLY A 70 6.55 18.68 24.85
N LEU A 71 7.50 18.96 23.96
CA LEU A 71 7.35 18.85 22.52
C LEU A 71 8.60 18.17 21.93
N LEU A 72 8.38 17.11 21.17
CA LEU A 72 9.42 16.54 20.34
C LEU A 72 9.48 17.30 19.01
N VAL A 73 10.69 17.68 18.60
CA VAL A 73 10.95 18.37 17.35
C VAL A 73 12.00 17.58 16.59
N GLN A 74 11.75 17.31 15.32
CA GLN A 74 12.69 16.63 14.47
C GLN A 74 12.68 17.26 13.07
N GLU A 75 13.77 17.12 12.35
CA GLU A 75 13.77 17.36 10.92
C GLU A 75 12.87 16.33 10.25
N ARG A 76 12.20 16.78 9.21
CA ARG A 76 11.31 15.90 8.49
C ARG A 76 12.10 14.85 7.71
N ASP A 77 11.58 13.63 7.71
CA ASP A 77 12.11 12.54 6.93
C ASP A 77 11.66 12.66 5.45
N ASP A 78 12.45 13.37 4.65
CA ASP A 78 12.25 13.52 3.21
C ASP A 78 13.07 12.48 2.42
N ILE A 79 12.64 12.16 1.18
CA ILE A 79 13.35 11.24 0.28
C ILE A 79 14.39 12.06 -0.49
N ASP A 80 15.50 12.35 0.15
CA ASP A 80 16.56 13.25 -0.36
C ASP A 80 17.99 12.79 -0.01
N ALA A 81 18.12 11.75 0.81
CA ALA A 81 19.43 11.21 1.17
C ALA A 81 20.05 10.41 0.00
N PRO A 82 21.39 10.39 -0.13
CA PRO A 82 22.06 9.57 -1.15
C PRO A 82 21.66 8.10 -1.13
N GLY A 83 21.37 7.52 0.05
CA GLY A 83 20.90 6.14 0.23
C GLY A 83 19.46 5.89 -0.25
N ASP A 84 18.70 6.92 -0.59
CA ASP A 84 17.33 6.79 -1.11
C ASP A 84 17.29 6.47 -2.62
N SER A 85 18.43 6.55 -3.31
CA SER A 85 18.59 6.17 -4.70
C SER A 85 19.26 4.81 -4.84
N ALA A 86 18.65 3.91 -5.60
CA ALA A 86 19.19 2.59 -5.88
C ALA A 86 20.58 2.62 -6.54
N THR A 87 20.93 3.71 -7.23
CA THR A 87 22.26 3.91 -7.82
C THR A 87 23.39 3.97 -6.80
N ASN A 88 23.07 4.26 -5.56
CA ASN A 88 24.04 4.35 -4.44
C ASN A 88 24.05 3.12 -3.54
N TRP A 89 23.26 2.08 -3.87
CA TRP A 89 23.20 0.88 -3.06
C TRP A 89 24.36 -0.06 -3.35
N THR A 90 24.80 -0.77 -2.33
CA THR A 90 25.82 -1.82 -2.43
C THR A 90 25.17 -3.17 -2.27
N LEU A 91 25.41 -4.08 -3.23
CA LEU A 91 24.97 -5.46 -3.11
C LEU A 91 25.71 -6.15 -1.95
N ALA A 92 24.97 -6.52 -0.90
CA ALA A 92 25.53 -7.15 0.28
C ALA A 92 25.66 -8.68 0.12
N ALA A 93 24.72 -9.31 -0.59
CA ALA A 93 24.70 -10.76 -0.80
C ALA A 93 23.78 -11.12 -1.97
N GLY A 94 23.99 -12.29 -2.55
CA GLY A 94 23.18 -12.83 -3.64
C GLY A 94 23.61 -12.34 -5.04
N ALA A 95 22.77 -12.57 -6.03
CA ALA A 95 22.98 -12.10 -7.40
C ALA A 95 22.49 -10.64 -7.56
N PRO A 96 23.06 -9.85 -8.48
CA PRO A 96 22.55 -8.54 -8.81
C PRO A 96 21.07 -8.62 -9.26
N ALA A 97 20.27 -7.66 -8.79
CA ALA A 97 18.90 -7.51 -9.23
C ALA A 97 18.85 -6.99 -10.68
N ASP A 98 17.91 -7.48 -11.47
CA ASP A 98 17.60 -6.89 -12.76
C ASP A 98 16.88 -5.53 -12.59
N GLU A 99 16.70 -4.80 -13.69
CA GLU A 99 16.10 -3.46 -13.68
C GLU A 99 14.69 -3.44 -13.08
N ARG A 100 13.87 -4.46 -13.35
CA ARG A 100 12.50 -4.58 -12.83
C ARG A 100 12.51 -4.80 -11.32
N THR A 101 13.32 -5.75 -10.86
CA THR A 101 13.49 -6.04 -9.43
C THR A 101 14.06 -4.83 -8.70
N LEU A 102 15.01 -4.11 -9.31
CA LEU A 102 15.59 -2.90 -8.72
C LEU A 102 14.56 -1.77 -8.60
N ALA A 103 13.67 -1.60 -9.59
CA ALA A 103 12.57 -0.64 -9.52
C ALA A 103 11.58 -0.99 -8.40
N ASP A 104 11.25 -2.26 -8.21
CA ASP A 104 10.41 -2.72 -7.10
C ASP A 104 11.07 -2.51 -5.74
N LEU A 105 12.39 -2.75 -5.64
CA LEU A 105 13.17 -2.48 -4.42
C LEU A 105 13.17 -0.98 -4.07
N GLU A 106 13.37 -0.10 -5.06
CA GLU A 106 13.34 1.35 -4.85
C GLU A 106 11.93 1.83 -4.44
N PHE A 107 10.89 1.31 -5.08
CA PHE A 107 9.52 1.58 -4.66
C PHE A 107 9.26 1.10 -3.23
N ALA A 108 9.69 -0.12 -2.89
CA ALA A 108 9.54 -0.68 -1.55
C ALA A 108 10.25 0.17 -0.49
N TRP A 109 11.48 0.61 -0.77
CA TRP A 109 12.26 1.49 0.10
C TRP A 109 11.55 2.82 0.39
N ARG A 110 11.05 3.46 -0.66
CA ARG A 110 10.33 4.73 -0.54
C ARG A 110 9.00 4.57 0.21
N ALA A 111 8.29 3.48 -0.02
CA ALA A 111 6.96 3.26 0.55
C ALA A 111 7.02 2.78 2.01
N VAL A 112 8.03 1.99 2.41
CA VAL A 112 8.14 1.45 3.79
C VAL A 112 8.28 2.55 4.84
N ARG A 113 8.79 3.73 4.48
CA ARG A 113 8.90 4.90 5.36
C ARG A 113 7.56 5.34 5.96
N SER A 114 6.48 5.09 5.24
CA SER A 114 5.11 5.39 5.71
C SER A 114 4.50 4.27 6.54
N VAL A 115 5.19 3.15 6.71
CA VAL A 115 4.71 1.99 7.45
C VAL A 115 5.21 2.04 8.89
N ARG A 116 4.31 1.84 9.83
CA ARG A 116 4.68 1.89 11.26
C ARG A 116 5.55 0.70 11.65
N SER A 117 6.59 0.99 12.41
CA SER A 117 7.52 0.00 12.98
C SER A 117 6.81 -1.03 13.91
N ASN A 118 7.25 -2.26 14.04
CA ASN A 118 8.20 -2.89 13.13
C ASN A 118 7.54 -3.08 11.78
N ALA A 119 8.17 -2.62 10.70
CA ALA A 119 7.56 -2.59 9.38
C ALA A 119 8.27 -3.52 8.39
N ILE A 120 7.46 -4.29 7.66
CA ILE A 120 7.88 -5.04 6.47
C ILE A 120 6.88 -4.73 5.36
N LEU A 121 7.39 -4.34 4.21
CA LEU A 121 6.61 -4.10 3.00
C LEU A 121 7.07 -5.05 1.91
N LEU A 122 6.13 -5.83 1.36
CA LEU A 122 6.34 -6.65 0.17
C LEU A 122 5.81 -5.92 -1.06
N VAL A 123 6.62 -5.89 -2.10
CA VAL A 123 6.31 -5.22 -3.38
C VAL A 123 6.53 -6.18 -4.54
N LYS A 124 5.65 -6.12 -5.52
CA LYS A 124 5.75 -6.83 -6.78
C LYS A 124 5.07 -6.01 -7.88
N ASP A 125 5.76 -5.84 -9.00
CA ASP A 125 5.23 -5.14 -10.18
C ASP A 125 4.77 -3.70 -9.89
N GLY A 126 5.55 -2.95 -9.14
CA GLY A 126 5.27 -1.55 -8.78
C GLY A 126 4.11 -1.38 -7.79
N ALA A 127 3.67 -2.44 -7.11
CA ALA A 127 2.58 -2.39 -6.16
C ALA A 127 2.92 -3.08 -4.83
N SER A 128 2.43 -2.53 -3.72
CA SER A 128 2.51 -3.21 -2.42
C SER A 128 1.56 -4.40 -2.40
N VAL A 129 2.09 -5.60 -2.15
CA VAL A 129 1.31 -6.85 -2.11
C VAL A 129 1.08 -7.36 -0.70
N GLY A 130 1.92 -6.99 0.26
CA GLY A 130 1.77 -7.38 1.66
C GLY A 130 2.44 -6.40 2.60
N VAL A 131 1.81 -6.12 3.74
CA VAL A 131 2.30 -5.16 4.73
C VAL A 131 2.19 -5.75 6.12
N GLY A 132 3.32 -5.89 6.81
CA GLY A 132 3.39 -6.12 8.25
C GLY A 132 3.75 -4.82 8.95
N MET A 133 2.95 -4.38 9.92
CA MET A 133 3.14 -3.08 10.57
C MET A 133 2.66 -3.09 12.01
N GLY A 134 3.27 -2.23 12.82
CA GLY A 134 2.87 -2.00 14.20
C GLY A 134 3.06 -3.21 15.11
N GLN A 135 3.91 -4.15 14.72
CA GLN A 135 4.15 -5.35 15.49
C GLN A 135 5.25 -5.13 16.54
N VAL A 136 5.17 -5.87 17.64
CA VAL A 136 6.13 -5.78 18.75
C VAL A 136 7.50 -6.36 18.39
N ASN A 137 7.57 -7.21 17.37
CA ASN A 137 8.82 -7.78 16.87
C ASN A 137 8.83 -7.89 15.34
N ARG A 138 10.04 -8.03 14.79
CA ARG A 138 10.27 -8.08 13.34
C ARG A 138 9.71 -9.35 12.67
N VAL A 139 9.81 -10.48 13.35
CA VAL A 139 9.34 -11.78 12.81
C VAL A 139 7.83 -11.79 12.60
N ASP A 140 7.07 -11.22 13.54
CA ASP A 140 5.62 -11.12 13.40
C ASP A 140 5.24 -10.20 12.23
N SER A 141 5.98 -9.12 12.01
CA SER A 141 5.80 -8.27 10.82
C SER A 141 6.08 -9.03 9.52
N CYS A 142 7.12 -9.88 9.48
CA CYS A 142 7.39 -10.72 8.32
C CYS A 142 6.25 -11.70 8.04
N LYS A 143 5.81 -12.42 9.07
CA LYS A 143 4.68 -13.37 8.96
C LYS A 143 3.41 -12.68 8.48
N LEU A 144 3.09 -11.53 9.08
CA LEU A 144 1.91 -10.75 8.74
C LEU A 144 1.96 -10.21 7.31
N ALA A 145 3.13 -9.75 6.84
CA ALA A 145 3.31 -9.29 5.46
C ALA A 145 3.07 -10.42 4.45
N VAL A 146 3.64 -11.60 4.69
CA VAL A 146 3.47 -12.78 3.83
C VAL A 146 2.03 -13.29 3.86
N GLU A 147 1.42 -13.41 5.03
CA GLU A 147 0.02 -13.81 5.17
C GLU A 147 -0.89 -12.87 4.39
N ARG A 148 -0.74 -11.56 4.55
CA ARG A 148 -1.55 -10.57 3.84
C ARG A 148 -1.32 -10.61 2.33
N ALA A 149 -0.09 -10.79 1.87
CA ALA A 149 0.20 -10.93 0.45
C ALA A 149 -0.57 -12.11 -0.18
N ASN A 150 -0.69 -13.22 0.55
CA ASN A 150 -1.27 -14.47 0.05
C ASN A 150 -2.79 -14.60 0.30
N THR A 151 -3.37 -13.80 1.20
CA THR A 151 -4.80 -13.91 1.57
C THR A 151 -5.65 -12.76 1.03
N LEU A 152 -5.10 -11.54 0.90
CA LEU A 152 -5.88 -10.36 0.50
C LEU A 152 -6.29 -10.33 -0.98
N GLY A 153 -5.59 -11.07 -1.84
CA GLY A 153 -5.96 -11.21 -3.27
C GLY A 153 -7.11 -12.17 -3.52
N ALA A 154 -7.46 -13.02 -2.55
CA ALA A 154 -8.50 -14.03 -2.67
C ALA A 154 -9.92 -13.50 -2.45
N ARG A 155 -10.09 -12.28 -1.97
CA ARG A 155 -11.42 -11.64 -1.94
C ARG A 155 -11.73 -11.08 -3.31
N SER A 156 -12.24 -11.96 -4.17
CA SER A 156 -12.70 -11.61 -5.49
C SER A 156 -13.87 -10.63 -5.43
N THR A 157 -14.03 -9.90 -6.49
CA THR A 157 -15.09 -8.99 -6.92
C THR A 157 -16.56 -9.46 -6.69
N GLY A 158 -16.78 -10.64 -6.12
CA GLY A 158 -18.11 -11.17 -5.76
C GLY A 158 -18.72 -10.55 -4.49
N ASP A 159 -17.91 -10.10 -3.54
CA ASP A 159 -18.42 -9.59 -2.27
C ASP A 159 -18.83 -8.10 -2.31
N ALA A 160 -18.42 -7.37 -3.33
CA ALA A 160 -18.81 -5.96 -3.50
C ALA A 160 -20.23 -5.81 -4.07
N ALA A 161 -20.77 -6.83 -4.73
CA ALA A 161 -22.14 -6.79 -5.29
C ALA A 161 -23.22 -7.21 -4.27
N ALA A 162 -22.84 -7.81 -3.13
CA ALA A 162 -23.79 -8.33 -2.15
C ALA A 162 -24.28 -7.31 -1.12
N SER A 163 -23.79 -6.04 -1.15
CA SER A 163 -24.15 -5.02 -0.16
C SER A 163 -25.27 -4.04 -0.61
N GLU A 164 -25.78 -4.14 -1.82
CA GLU A 164 -26.87 -3.26 -2.27
C GLU A 164 -28.28 -3.86 -2.22
N ASP A 165 -28.44 -5.18 -2.01
CA ASP A 165 -29.75 -5.84 -1.93
C ASP A 165 -29.94 -6.64 -0.64
N ALA A 166 -30.15 -5.97 0.45
CA ALA A 166 -30.57 -6.57 1.72
C ALA A 166 -32.10 -6.79 1.77
N ALA A 167 -32.70 -7.26 0.68
CA ALA A 167 -34.09 -7.73 0.69
C ALA A 167 -34.35 -8.70 -0.49
N GLY A 168 -34.00 -9.95 -0.33
CA GLY A 168 -34.38 -10.96 -1.29
C GLY A 168 -33.39 -12.15 -1.32
N GLY A 169 -33.77 -13.27 -0.70
CA GLY A 169 -32.95 -14.46 -0.61
C GLY A 169 -32.50 -15.01 -1.96
N ALA A 170 -31.24 -14.98 -2.24
CA ALA A 170 -30.60 -15.70 -3.33
C ALA A 170 -29.53 -16.64 -2.76
N ARG A 171 -29.65 -17.91 -3.10
CA ARG A 171 -28.69 -18.97 -2.78
C ARG A 171 -27.34 -18.67 -3.42
N ALA A 172 -26.31 -18.59 -2.61
CA ALA A 172 -24.93 -18.52 -3.09
C ALA A 172 -24.59 -19.80 -3.87
N SER A 173 -24.34 -19.67 -5.16
CA SER A 173 -23.68 -20.71 -5.95
C SER A 173 -22.23 -20.80 -5.53
N HIS A 174 -21.78 -21.95 -5.03
CA HIS A 174 -20.38 -22.25 -4.78
C HIS A 174 -19.62 -22.23 -6.12
N VAL A 175 -19.01 -21.09 -6.44
CA VAL A 175 -17.93 -21.05 -7.42
C VAL A 175 -16.71 -21.58 -6.69
N VAL A 176 -16.14 -22.70 -7.16
CA VAL A 176 -14.85 -23.21 -6.71
C VAL A 176 -13.82 -22.12 -7.00
N ALA A 177 -13.42 -21.39 -5.97
CA ALA A 177 -12.38 -20.39 -6.10
C ALA A 177 -11.07 -21.12 -6.42
N GLU A 178 -10.40 -20.77 -7.52
CA GLU A 178 -9.02 -21.13 -7.75
C GLU A 178 -8.20 -20.77 -6.51
N ALA A 179 -7.23 -21.63 -6.16
CA ALA A 179 -6.35 -21.36 -5.01
C ALA A 179 -5.72 -19.98 -5.18
N PRO A 180 -5.78 -19.10 -4.17
CA PRO A 180 -5.32 -17.74 -4.32
C PRO A 180 -3.85 -17.74 -4.74
N GLU A 181 -3.53 -16.96 -5.77
CA GLU A 181 -2.16 -16.74 -6.22
C GLU A 181 -1.32 -16.28 -5.02
N ARG A 182 -0.21 -16.98 -4.76
CA ARG A 182 0.74 -16.58 -3.70
C ARG A 182 1.50 -15.34 -4.16
N ARG A 183 0.96 -14.18 -3.89
CA ARG A 183 1.51 -12.88 -4.32
C ARG A 183 2.84 -12.54 -3.64
N SER A 184 3.20 -13.23 -2.54
CA SER A 184 4.52 -13.10 -1.92
C SER A 184 5.63 -13.74 -2.76
N VAL A 185 5.30 -14.70 -3.63
CA VAL A 185 6.31 -15.37 -4.47
C VAL A 185 6.83 -14.39 -5.54
N GLY A 186 8.14 -14.19 -5.56
CA GLY A 186 8.80 -13.25 -6.47
C GLY A 186 8.59 -11.77 -6.10
N ALA A 187 8.07 -11.48 -4.90
CA ALA A 187 8.03 -10.13 -4.37
C ALA A 187 9.39 -9.75 -3.76
N VAL A 188 9.70 -8.47 -3.77
CA VAL A 188 10.82 -7.90 -2.99
C VAL A 188 10.32 -7.43 -1.63
N ALA A 189 11.24 -7.28 -0.66
CA ALA A 189 10.91 -6.82 0.69
C ALA A 189 11.74 -5.60 1.08
N ALA A 190 11.11 -4.64 1.77
CA ALA A 190 11.78 -3.57 2.50
C ALA A 190 11.42 -3.62 3.98
N SER A 191 12.40 -3.25 4.82
CA SER A 191 12.26 -3.18 6.27
C SER A 191 12.65 -1.80 6.77
N ASP A 192 11.95 -1.27 7.77
CA ASP A 192 12.27 0.03 8.40
C ASP A 192 13.52 0.01 9.27
N ALA A 193 14.02 -1.19 9.65
CA ALA A 193 15.24 -1.35 10.41
C ALA A 193 15.91 -2.72 10.13
N PHE A 194 17.09 -2.93 10.70
CA PHE A 194 17.87 -4.16 10.54
C PHE A 194 17.19 -5.39 11.15
N PHE A 195 17.60 -6.56 10.67
CA PHE A 195 17.21 -7.86 11.24
C PHE A 195 18.26 -8.28 12.26
N PRO A 196 17.93 -8.36 13.56
CA PRO A 196 18.91 -8.80 14.58
C PRO A 196 19.26 -10.28 14.46
N PHE A 197 18.35 -11.09 13.88
CA PHE A 197 18.51 -12.53 13.65
C PHE A 197 17.99 -12.91 12.28
N ALA A 198 18.39 -14.08 11.78
CA ALA A 198 18.00 -14.56 10.45
C ALA A 198 16.54 -15.05 10.36
N ASP A 199 15.88 -15.28 11.48
CA ASP A 199 14.53 -15.86 11.56
C ASP A 199 13.47 -15.06 10.81
N GLY A 200 13.52 -13.74 10.92
CA GLY A 200 12.62 -12.86 10.16
C GLY A 200 12.87 -12.95 8.66
N LEU A 201 14.14 -13.01 8.23
CA LEU A 201 14.48 -13.14 6.82
C LEU A 201 14.07 -14.51 6.26
N GLN A 202 14.22 -15.59 7.05
CA GLN A 202 13.78 -16.93 6.67
C GLN A 202 12.28 -17.04 6.40
N VAL A 203 11.46 -16.17 6.99
CA VAL A 203 10.01 -16.10 6.69
C VAL A 203 9.75 -15.45 5.34
N LEU A 204 10.65 -14.59 4.84
CA LEU A 204 10.49 -13.83 3.60
C LEU A 204 11.05 -14.56 2.37
N ILE A 205 11.90 -15.57 2.56
CA ILE A 205 12.51 -16.42 1.52
C ILE A 205 11.63 -17.65 1.27
#